data_381676ac2c74dc35fda708296c16822e
#
_entry.id   381676ac2c74dc35fda708296c16822e
#
_cell.length_a   1.000
_cell.length_b   1.000
_cell.length_c   1.000
_cell.angle_alpha   90.00
_cell.angle_beta   90.00
_cell.angle_gamma   90.00
#
_symmetry.space_group_name_H-M   'P 1'
#
loop_
_entity.id
_entity.type
_entity.pdbx_description
1 polymer ?
#
loop_
_entity_poly.entity_id
_entity_poly.type
_entity_poly.pdbx_seq_one_letter_code
_entity_poly.pdbx_strand_id
1 'polypeptide(L)'
;MLRILKKPLTIILILFILIGGGGIIGYRIISADFDMRSYEIISYNNLYSLRVPSDWKKSSGASKNAVIAAETPSASMYAMMSADHSYDGGLTLEEYIDAYIAKIGESSDNALVQTVTVQPEQMTMGENTGYYFELDTSSGGVPVHMWDFMFTANGGYVHIDVASSGQDNASQAETAKNIISSAKVLKNQTQ
;
A
#
# COMPACT_ATOMS: atom_id res chain seq x y z
N MET A 1 9.39 -40.28 -36.89
CA MET A 1 10.13 -39.02 -36.70
C MET A 1 9.32 -37.98 -35.90
N LEU A 2 8.76 -38.35 -34.72
CA LEU A 2 7.79 -37.51 -33.98
C LEU A 2 7.96 -37.60 -32.46
N ARG A 3 9.19 -37.78 -31.94
CA ARG A 3 9.47 -37.92 -30.50
C ARG A 3 10.29 -36.78 -29.87
N ILE A 4 10.72 -35.78 -30.65
CA ILE A 4 11.63 -34.72 -30.16
C ILE A 4 10.89 -33.42 -29.75
N LEU A 5 9.64 -33.22 -30.21
CA LEU A 5 8.89 -31.97 -29.96
C LEU A 5 8.13 -31.92 -28.62
N LYS A 6 8.07 -33.03 -27.87
CA LYS A 6 7.34 -33.03 -26.58
C LYS A 6 8.18 -32.57 -25.38
N LYS A 7 9.51 -32.64 -25.47
CA LYS A 7 10.41 -32.29 -24.34
C LYS A 7 10.47 -30.78 -24.02
N PRO A 8 10.57 -29.86 -24.99
CA PRO A 8 10.65 -28.44 -24.62
C PRO A 8 9.35 -27.89 -24.00
N LEU A 9 8.18 -28.36 -24.47
CA LEU A 9 6.91 -27.94 -23.90
C LEU A 9 6.71 -28.39 -22.46
N THR A 10 7.16 -29.60 -22.13
CA THR A 10 7.10 -30.15 -20.77
C THR A 10 8.06 -29.40 -19.83
N ILE A 11 9.25 -29.05 -20.32
CA ILE A 11 10.21 -28.26 -19.54
C ILE A 11 9.68 -26.82 -19.29
N ILE A 12 9.08 -26.20 -20.31
CA ILE A 12 8.46 -24.87 -20.17
C ILE A 12 7.29 -24.93 -19.18
N LEU A 13 6.45 -25.96 -19.24
CA LEU A 13 5.34 -26.14 -18.30
C LEU A 13 5.82 -26.34 -16.86
N ILE A 14 6.88 -27.12 -16.64
CA ILE A 14 7.50 -27.33 -15.32
C ILE A 14 8.12 -26.02 -14.81
N LEU A 15 8.78 -25.24 -15.66
CA LEU A 15 9.32 -23.92 -15.32
C LEU A 15 8.21 -22.95 -14.93
N PHE A 16 7.09 -22.92 -15.64
CA PHE A 16 5.93 -22.09 -15.29
C PHE A 16 5.32 -22.52 -13.92
N ILE A 17 5.24 -23.81 -13.64
CA ILE A 17 4.74 -24.30 -12.36
C ILE A 17 5.72 -23.95 -11.21
N LEU A 18 7.02 -24.04 -11.44
CA LEU A 18 8.04 -23.70 -10.45
C LEU A 18 8.10 -22.19 -10.16
N ILE A 19 7.95 -21.34 -11.20
CA ILE A 19 7.93 -19.88 -11.05
C ILE A 19 6.61 -19.43 -10.43
N GLY A 20 5.47 -19.93 -10.90
CA GLY A 20 4.16 -19.61 -10.34
C GLY A 20 3.94 -20.18 -8.93
N GLY A 21 4.34 -21.43 -8.71
CA GLY A 21 4.24 -22.08 -7.38
C GLY A 21 5.19 -21.47 -6.36
N GLY A 22 6.42 -21.14 -6.75
CA GLY A 22 7.40 -20.50 -5.87
C GLY A 22 6.96 -19.09 -5.42
N GLY A 23 6.35 -18.30 -6.31
CA GLY A 23 5.82 -16.99 -5.98
C GLY A 23 4.69 -17.06 -4.94
N ILE A 24 3.74 -17.99 -5.10
CA ILE A 24 2.62 -18.16 -4.17
C ILE A 24 3.09 -18.69 -2.81
N ILE A 25 4.03 -19.64 -2.79
CA ILE A 25 4.58 -20.19 -1.54
C ILE A 25 5.43 -19.13 -0.83
N GLY A 26 6.27 -18.41 -1.57
CA GLY A 26 7.08 -17.32 -1.03
C GLY A 26 6.20 -16.23 -0.39
N TYR A 27 5.17 -15.76 -1.09
CA TYR A 27 4.22 -14.76 -0.58
C TYR A 27 3.52 -15.22 0.71
N ARG A 28 3.06 -16.48 0.78
CA ARG A 28 2.42 -17.01 1.99
C ARG A 28 3.35 -17.12 3.20
N ILE A 29 4.63 -17.46 2.98
CA ILE A 29 5.61 -17.52 4.07
C ILE A 29 5.92 -16.12 4.58
N ILE A 30 6.10 -15.15 3.69
CA ILE A 30 6.40 -13.76 4.03
C ILE A 30 5.23 -13.11 4.77
N SER A 31 4.00 -13.28 4.27
CA SER A 31 2.81 -12.75 4.94
C SER A 31 2.56 -13.38 6.31
N ALA A 32 2.84 -14.67 6.48
CA ALA A 32 2.74 -15.34 7.77
C ALA A 32 3.77 -14.83 8.79
N ASP A 33 5.00 -14.54 8.36
CA ASP A 33 6.03 -13.95 9.24
C ASP A 33 5.65 -12.50 9.63
N PHE A 34 5.14 -11.72 8.71
CA PHE A 34 4.61 -10.39 9.00
C PHE A 34 3.46 -10.45 10.00
N ASP A 35 2.50 -11.37 9.83
CA ASP A 35 1.38 -11.54 10.74
C ASP A 35 1.81 -11.88 12.17
N MET A 36 2.84 -12.72 12.35
CA MET A 36 3.39 -13.07 13.66
C MET A 36 4.15 -11.93 14.33
N ARG A 37 4.73 -11.01 13.56
CA ARG A 37 5.57 -9.91 14.05
C ARG A 37 4.89 -8.54 13.92
N SER A 38 3.58 -8.52 13.79
CA SER A 38 2.80 -7.30 13.64
C SER A 38 1.66 -7.25 14.66
N TYR A 39 1.15 -6.05 14.90
CA TYR A 39 -0.08 -5.86 15.65
C TYR A 39 -1.10 -5.07 14.85
N GLU A 40 -2.38 -5.26 15.17
CA GLU A 40 -3.48 -4.60 14.50
C GLU A 40 -3.81 -3.28 15.20
N ILE A 41 -3.98 -2.24 14.41
CA ILE A 41 -4.52 -0.95 14.84
C ILE A 41 -5.92 -0.83 14.26
N ILE A 42 -6.90 -0.62 15.13
CA ILE A 42 -8.29 -0.34 14.72
C ILE A 42 -8.49 1.18 14.75
N SER A 43 -9.16 1.70 13.72
CA SER A 43 -9.52 3.12 13.63
C SER A 43 -10.46 3.54 14.77
N TYR A 44 -10.46 4.83 15.13
CA TYR A 44 -11.30 5.36 16.22
C TYR A 44 -12.81 5.15 15.99
N ASN A 45 -13.24 5.06 14.73
CA ASN A 45 -14.65 4.83 14.34
C ASN A 45 -14.99 3.34 14.16
N ASN A 46 -14.04 2.43 14.41
CA ASN A 46 -14.17 0.99 14.23
C ASN A 46 -14.55 0.54 12.81
N LEU A 47 -14.29 1.35 11.79
CA LEU A 47 -14.61 1.02 10.40
C LEU A 47 -13.47 0.39 9.64
N TYR A 48 -12.24 0.56 10.12
CA TYR A 48 -11.02 0.13 9.44
C TYR A 48 -10.02 -0.47 10.41
N SER A 49 -9.19 -1.38 9.92
CA SER A 49 -7.99 -1.80 10.62
C SER A 49 -6.79 -1.92 9.70
N LEU A 50 -5.60 -1.80 10.26
CA LEU A 50 -4.33 -1.90 9.59
C LEU A 50 -3.33 -2.61 10.51
N ARG A 51 -2.55 -3.55 9.99
CA ARG A 51 -1.46 -4.17 10.75
C ARG A 51 -0.14 -3.49 10.43
N VAL A 52 0.64 -3.26 11.47
CA VAL A 52 1.99 -2.68 11.35
C VAL A 52 2.99 -3.53 12.13
N PRO A 53 4.29 -3.50 11.80
CA PRO A 53 5.32 -4.22 12.56
C PRO A 53 5.24 -3.93 14.06
N SER A 54 5.57 -4.92 14.89
CA SER A 54 5.38 -4.85 16.34
C SER A 54 6.26 -3.82 17.05
N ASP A 55 7.34 -3.39 16.41
CA ASP A 55 8.24 -2.33 16.89
C ASP A 55 7.79 -0.90 16.52
N TRP A 56 6.77 -0.77 15.66
CA TRP A 56 6.21 0.53 15.32
C TRP A 56 5.33 1.06 16.47
N LYS A 57 5.18 2.37 16.54
CA LYS A 57 4.31 3.07 17.49
C LYS A 57 3.21 3.84 16.77
N LYS A 58 2.08 4.02 17.42
CA LYS A 58 1.04 4.93 16.92
C LYS A 58 1.59 6.34 16.81
N SER A 59 1.35 6.99 15.68
CA SER A 59 1.73 8.39 15.47
C SER A 59 0.57 9.31 15.84
N SER A 60 0.89 10.38 16.58
CA SER A 60 -0.06 11.45 16.94
C SER A 60 0.00 12.66 16.00
N GLY A 61 1.01 12.70 15.12
CA GLY A 61 1.26 13.81 14.18
C GLY A 61 0.59 13.66 12.82
N ALA A 62 -0.32 12.72 12.70
CA ALA A 62 -0.99 12.41 11.44
C ALA A 62 -1.93 13.54 10.97
N SER A 63 -2.21 13.56 9.67
CA SER A 63 -3.22 14.44 9.04
C SER A 63 -4.56 14.38 9.79
N LYS A 64 -5.33 15.47 9.73
CA LYS A 64 -6.68 15.54 10.33
C LYS A 64 -7.63 14.47 9.79
N ASN A 65 -7.39 13.97 8.56
CA ASN A 65 -8.19 12.94 7.91
C ASN A 65 -7.66 11.53 8.18
N ALA A 66 -6.55 11.39 8.89
CA ALA A 66 -6.00 10.08 9.22
C ALA A 66 -6.89 9.37 10.24
N VAL A 67 -7.33 8.18 9.88
CA VAL A 67 -8.09 7.29 10.79
C VAL A 67 -7.18 6.31 11.52
N ILE A 68 -6.02 6.00 10.93
CA ILE A 68 -4.93 5.19 11.52
C ILE A 68 -3.61 5.84 11.11
N ALA A 69 -2.66 5.92 12.04
CA ALA A 69 -1.29 6.30 11.74
C ALA A 69 -0.29 5.59 12.66
N ALA A 70 0.83 5.18 12.10
CA ALA A 70 1.92 4.54 12.82
C ALA A 70 3.27 4.91 12.18
N GLU A 71 4.33 4.81 12.97
CA GLU A 71 5.69 5.14 12.53
C GLU A 71 6.73 4.26 13.20
N THR A 72 7.88 4.08 12.57
CA THR A 72 9.05 3.46 13.20
C THR A 72 9.53 4.28 14.39
N PRO A 73 10.24 3.68 15.35
CA PRO A 73 10.84 4.44 16.47
C PRO A 73 11.73 5.60 16.04
N SER A 74 12.43 5.45 14.90
CA SER A 74 13.29 6.49 14.31
C SER A 74 12.53 7.52 13.47
N ALA A 75 11.22 7.34 13.26
CA ALA A 75 10.42 8.13 12.32
C ALA A 75 10.95 8.13 10.87
N SER A 76 11.72 7.10 10.49
CA SER A 76 12.24 6.94 9.13
C SER A 76 11.22 6.33 8.16
N MET A 77 10.23 5.62 8.69
CA MET A 77 9.06 5.16 7.94
C MET A 77 7.79 5.49 8.71
N TYR A 78 6.72 5.77 7.98
CA TYR A 78 5.39 5.87 8.56
C TYR A 78 4.36 5.18 7.66
N ALA A 79 3.23 4.79 8.24
CA ALA A 79 2.06 4.32 7.53
C ALA A 79 0.85 5.13 8.00
N MET A 80 0.03 5.56 7.07
CA MET A 80 -1.20 6.27 7.35
C MET A 80 -2.34 5.65 6.54
N MET A 81 -3.50 5.53 7.16
CA MET A 81 -4.75 5.27 6.47
C MET A 81 -5.65 6.48 6.69
N SER A 82 -6.14 7.05 5.62
CA SER A 82 -7.13 8.11 5.63
C SER A 82 -8.42 7.65 4.95
N ALA A 83 -9.55 8.20 5.36
CA ALA A 83 -10.84 7.92 4.76
C ALA A 83 -11.55 9.26 4.50
N ASP A 84 -11.86 9.53 3.25
CA ASP A 84 -12.57 10.73 2.83
C ASP A 84 -14.00 10.37 2.44
N HIS A 85 -14.94 10.67 3.34
CA HIS A 85 -16.37 10.51 3.15
C HIS A 85 -17.06 11.82 2.72
N SER A 86 -16.34 12.93 2.72
CA SER A 86 -16.89 14.25 2.37
C SER A 86 -16.83 14.52 0.89
N TYR A 87 -16.14 13.69 0.13
CA TYR A 87 -15.96 13.86 -1.30
C TYR A 87 -17.12 13.20 -2.06
N ASP A 88 -18.25 13.90 -2.13
CA ASP A 88 -19.43 13.53 -2.92
C ASP A 88 -19.40 14.13 -4.36
N GLY A 89 -18.21 14.55 -4.80
CA GLY A 89 -17.98 15.21 -6.09
C GLY A 89 -18.25 14.36 -7.33
N GLY A 90 -18.69 13.10 -7.16
CA GLY A 90 -19.06 12.20 -8.26
C GLY A 90 -17.88 11.75 -9.11
N LEU A 91 -16.64 11.92 -8.65
CA LEU A 91 -15.46 11.40 -9.35
C LEU A 91 -15.42 9.88 -9.29
N THR A 92 -14.89 9.26 -10.32
CA THR A 92 -14.43 7.89 -10.26
C THR A 92 -13.18 7.78 -9.38
N LEU A 93 -12.81 6.58 -8.94
CA LEU A 93 -11.59 6.39 -8.17
C LEU A 93 -10.34 6.84 -8.95
N GLU A 94 -10.32 6.61 -10.28
CA GLU A 94 -9.24 7.04 -11.17
C GLU A 94 -9.11 8.57 -11.19
N GLU A 95 -10.22 9.28 -11.41
CA GLU A 95 -10.24 10.75 -11.40
C GLU A 95 -9.84 11.33 -10.04
N TYR A 96 -10.19 10.64 -8.93
CA TYR A 96 -9.76 11.03 -7.60
C TYR A 96 -8.25 10.88 -7.42
N ILE A 97 -7.65 9.80 -7.92
CA ILE A 97 -6.22 9.55 -7.90
C ILE A 97 -5.48 10.60 -8.73
N ASP A 98 -5.96 10.89 -9.94
CA ASP A 98 -5.36 11.92 -10.81
C ASP A 98 -5.37 13.29 -10.13
N ALA A 99 -6.48 13.66 -9.49
CA ALA A 99 -6.61 14.90 -8.74
C ALA A 99 -5.67 14.90 -7.50
N TYR A 100 -5.52 13.79 -6.82
CA TYR A 100 -4.59 13.65 -5.69
C TYR A 100 -3.14 13.86 -6.14
N ILE A 101 -2.71 13.16 -7.19
CA ILE A 101 -1.35 13.26 -7.75
C ILE A 101 -1.07 14.71 -8.20
N ALA A 102 -2.01 15.34 -8.90
CA ALA A 102 -1.87 16.73 -9.33
C ALA A 102 -1.72 17.70 -8.14
N LYS A 103 -2.54 17.51 -7.10
CA LYS A 103 -2.53 18.37 -5.90
C LYS A 103 -1.24 18.27 -5.09
N ILE A 104 -0.65 17.08 -4.97
CA ILE A 104 0.65 16.94 -4.30
C ILE A 104 1.72 17.71 -5.08
N GLY A 105 1.69 17.66 -6.42
CA GLY A 105 2.62 18.41 -7.27
C GLY A 105 2.48 19.96 -7.15
N GLU A 106 1.31 20.46 -6.78
CA GLU A 106 1.04 21.88 -6.62
C GLU A 106 1.37 22.41 -5.20
N SER A 107 1.43 21.52 -4.20
CA SER A 107 1.54 21.89 -2.79
C SER A 107 2.97 22.22 -2.40
N SER A 108 3.58 23.31 -2.90
CA SER A 108 4.87 23.71 -2.34
C SER A 108 5.26 25.16 -2.50
N ASP A 109 5.43 25.82 -1.37
CA ASP A 109 6.31 26.99 -1.23
C ASP A 109 7.82 26.60 -1.32
N ASN A 110 8.14 25.31 -1.45
CA ASN A 110 9.49 24.78 -1.60
C ASN A 110 9.47 23.58 -2.57
N ALA A 111 9.42 23.86 -3.87
CA ALA A 111 9.73 22.97 -4.98
C ALA A 111 9.81 21.46 -4.61
N LEU A 112 8.68 20.87 -4.21
CA LEU A 112 8.56 19.43 -4.09
C LEU A 112 8.57 18.87 -5.51
N VAL A 113 9.71 18.36 -5.95
CA VAL A 113 9.78 17.59 -7.19
C VAL A 113 9.11 16.27 -6.87
N GLN A 114 7.90 16.11 -7.36
CA GLN A 114 7.22 14.83 -7.30
C GLN A 114 7.44 14.09 -8.61
N THR A 115 7.80 12.83 -8.49
CA THR A 115 7.91 11.92 -9.64
C THR A 115 7.07 10.69 -9.37
N VAL A 116 6.15 10.38 -10.27
CA VAL A 116 5.43 9.10 -10.25
C VAL A 116 6.41 8.04 -10.76
N THR A 117 6.86 7.16 -9.89
CA THR A 117 7.82 6.10 -10.20
C THR A 117 7.12 4.82 -10.67
N VAL A 118 5.93 4.55 -10.15
CA VAL A 118 5.02 3.49 -10.63
C VAL A 118 3.66 4.12 -10.90
N GLN A 119 3.19 4.01 -12.14
CA GLN A 119 1.88 4.55 -12.54
C GLN A 119 0.74 3.82 -11.82
N PRO A 120 -0.39 4.49 -11.54
CA PRO A 120 -1.56 3.84 -10.96
C PRO A 120 -1.99 2.62 -11.75
N GLU A 121 -1.98 1.46 -11.12
CA GLU A 121 -2.38 0.17 -11.68
C GLU A 121 -3.42 -0.48 -10.79
N GLN A 122 -4.52 -0.94 -11.41
CA GLN A 122 -5.56 -1.64 -10.68
C GLN A 122 -5.07 -3.01 -10.22
N MET A 123 -5.13 -3.25 -8.90
CA MET A 123 -4.76 -4.55 -8.32
C MET A 123 -5.57 -4.87 -7.07
N THR A 124 -5.48 -6.12 -6.64
CA THR A 124 -6.03 -6.56 -5.37
C THR A 124 -4.91 -6.71 -4.35
N MET A 125 -5.00 -5.98 -3.24
CA MET A 125 -4.08 -6.07 -2.11
C MET A 125 -4.84 -6.50 -0.86
N GLY A 126 -4.50 -7.68 -0.33
CA GLY A 126 -5.29 -8.30 0.74
C GLY A 126 -6.72 -8.59 0.29
N GLU A 127 -7.70 -7.99 0.97
CA GLU A 127 -9.13 -8.16 0.68
C GLU A 127 -9.72 -7.02 -0.18
N ASN A 128 -8.90 -5.99 -0.52
CA ASN A 128 -9.37 -4.79 -1.20
C ASN A 128 -8.88 -4.74 -2.65
N THR A 129 -9.76 -4.33 -3.56
CA THR A 129 -9.41 -4.03 -4.95
C THR A 129 -9.41 -2.52 -5.14
N GLY A 130 -8.32 -2.00 -5.70
CA GLY A 130 -8.10 -0.57 -5.87
C GLY A 130 -6.93 -0.29 -6.79
N TYR A 131 -6.29 0.85 -6.66
CA TYR A 131 -5.14 1.26 -7.44
C TYR A 131 -3.91 1.41 -6.54
N TYR A 132 -2.82 0.79 -6.97
CA TYR A 132 -1.49 0.92 -6.37
C TYR A 132 -0.62 1.79 -7.26
N PHE A 133 0.18 2.67 -6.65
CA PHE A 133 1.17 3.50 -7.33
C PHE A 133 2.29 3.89 -6.37
N GLU A 134 3.40 4.39 -6.91
CA GLU A 134 4.55 4.81 -6.11
C GLU A 134 5.00 6.22 -6.53
N LEU A 135 5.42 7.00 -5.55
CA LEU A 135 5.83 8.39 -5.73
C LEU A 135 7.17 8.65 -5.05
N ASP A 136 8.03 9.40 -5.72
CA ASP A 136 9.16 10.07 -5.09
C ASP A 136 8.83 11.53 -4.85
N THR A 137 9.10 12.02 -3.65
CA THR A 137 8.90 13.41 -3.26
C THR A 137 10.05 13.85 -2.33
N SER A 138 9.96 15.06 -1.79
CA SER A 138 10.87 15.50 -0.73
C SER A 138 10.12 16.27 0.34
N SER A 139 10.55 16.14 1.58
CA SER A 139 10.02 16.89 2.72
C SER A 139 11.17 17.60 3.42
N GLY A 140 11.18 18.94 3.41
CA GLY A 140 12.27 19.71 3.99
C GLY A 140 13.64 19.43 3.36
N GLY A 141 13.69 19.05 2.08
CA GLY A 141 14.92 18.67 1.36
C GLY A 141 15.38 17.23 1.58
N VAL A 142 14.63 16.44 2.36
CA VAL A 142 14.89 15.02 2.55
C VAL A 142 14.09 14.23 1.52
N PRO A 143 14.70 13.35 0.71
CA PRO A 143 13.98 12.47 -0.20
C PRO A 143 13.01 11.58 0.57
N VAL A 144 11.81 11.39 0.02
CA VAL A 144 10.76 10.53 0.56
C VAL A 144 10.22 9.68 -0.57
N HIS A 145 10.22 8.37 -0.39
CA HIS A 145 9.53 7.43 -1.26
C HIS A 145 8.20 7.02 -0.63
N MET A 146 7.14 6.97 -1.43
CA MET A 146 5.78 6.64 -0.98
C MET A 146 5.24 5.47 -1.79
N TRP A 147 4.63 4.53 -1.08
CA TRP A 147 3.82 3.42 -1.63
C TRP A 147 2.37 3.69 -1.29
N ASP A 148 1.57 3.92 -2.30
CA ASP A 148 0.19 4.35 -2.17
C ASP A 148 -0.77 3.27 -2.66
N PHE A 149 -1.87 3.09 -1.95
CA PHE A 149 -2.98 2.26 -2.38
C PHE A 149 -4.31 2.94 -2.06
N MET A 150 -5.13 3.12 -3.09
CA MET A 150 -6.44 3.74 -2.95
C MET A 150 -7.55 2.81 -3.40
N PHE A 151 -8.63 2.76 -2.63
CA PHE A 151 -9.82 1.97 -2.94
C PHE A 151 -11.08 2.65 -2.39
N THR A 152 -12.25 2.17 -2.81
CA THR A 152 -13.54 2.68 -2.31
C THR A 152 -14.11 1.77 -1.23
N ALA A 153 -14.58 2.34 -0.14
CA ALA A 153 -15.27 1.63 0.93
C ALA A 153 -16.18 2.55 1.72
N ASN A 154 -17.28 2.02 2.23
CA ASN A 154 -18.26 2.75 3.08
C ASN A 154 -18.77 4.05 2.45
N GLY A 155 -18.88 4.10 1.11
CA GLY A 155 -19.32 5.29 0.37
C GLY A 155 -18.31 6.42 0.27
N GLY A 156 -17.03 6.15 0.49
CA GLY A 156 -15.94 7.10 0.38
C GLY A 156 -14.69 6.50 -0.24
N TYR A 157 -13.64 7.32 -0.34
CA TYR A 157 -12.31 6.90 -0.76
C TYR A 157 -11.46 6.59 0.47
N VAL A 158 -10.78 5.45 0.43
CA VAL A 158 -9.80 5.04 1.44
C VAL A 158 -8.43 5.09 0.79
N HIS A 159 -7.52 5.80 1.42
CA HIS A 159 -6.14 5.94 0.99
C HIS A 159 -5.22 5.39 2.08
N ILE A 160 -4.33 4.50 1.69
CA ILE A 160 -3.25 4.00 2.53
C ILE A 160 -1.96 4.46 1.89
N ASP A 161 -1.20 5.25 2.62
CA ASP A 161 0.15 5.64 2.24
C ASP A 161 1.15 5.08 3.25
N VAL A 162 2.22 4.49 2.73
CA VAL A 162 3.39 4.10 3.50
C VAL A 162 4.56 4.86 2.92
N ALA A 163 5.28 5.61 3.74
CA ALA A 163 6.38 6.41 3.27
C ALA A 163 7.65 6.12 4.02
N SER A 164 8.78 6.29 3.33
CA SER A 164 10.12 6.16 3.88
C SER A 164 10.94 7.41 3.56
N SER A 165 11.64 7.95 4.56
CA SER A 165 12.65 8.97 4.36
C SER A 165 14.01 8.31 4.10
N GLY A 166 14.69 8.72 3.03
CA GLY A 166 15.99 8.17 2.62
C GLY A 166 15.89 7.37 1.31
N GLN A 167 16.91 6.57 1.04
CA GLN A 167 16.90 5.71 -0.14
C GLN A 167 15.98 4.51 0.08
N ASP A 168 15.10 4.29 -0.89
CA ASP A 168 14.28 3.07 -0.95
C ASP A 168 15.15 1.82 -0.99
N ASN A 169 14.69 0.78 -0.31
CA ASN A 169 15.29 -0.55 -0.38
C ASN A 169 14.21 -1.64 -0.39
N ALA A 170 14.59 -2.81 -0.89
CA ALA A 170 13.66 -3.94 -1.07
C ALA A 170 12.94 -4.36 0.22
N SER A 171 13.56 -4.22 1.39
CA SER A 171 12.95 -4.56 2.68
C SER A 171 11.86 -3.55 3.08
N GLN A 172 12.05 -2.26 2.77
CA GLN A 172 11.03 -1.24 3.01
C GLN A 172 9.85 -1.40 2.08
N ALA A 173 10.09 -1.67 0.79
CA ALA A 173 9.04 -1.95 -0.19
C ALA A 173 8.20 -3.18 0.21
N GLU A 174 8.84 -4.25 0.68
CA GLU A 174 8.16 -5.43 1.19
C GLU A 174 7.32 -5.12 2.42
N THR A 175 7.87 -4.38 3.37
CA THR A 175 7.16 -3.93 4.57
C THR A 175 5.94 -3.09 4.19
N ALA A 176 6.08 -2.14 3.27
CA ALA A 176 4.99 -1.31 2.78
C ALA A 176 3.87 -2.14 2.16
N LYS A 177 4.20 -3.07 1.26
CA LYS A 177 3.22 -3.95 0.62
C LYS A 177 2.49 -4.86 1.62
N ASN A 178 3.18 -5.35 2.65
CA ASN A 178 2.58 -6.15 3.71
C ASN A 178 1.60 -5.31 4.55
N ILE A 179 1.98 -4.09 4.92
CA ILE A 179 1.10 -3.15 5.65
C ILE A 179 -0.15 -2.87 4.81
N ILE A 180 0.00 -2.46 3.56
CA ILE A 180 -1.11 -2.15 2.66
C ILE A 180 -2.04 -3.36 2.50
N SER A 181 -1.48 -4.55 2.27
CA SER A 181 -2.26 -5.78 2.09
C SER A 181 -3.00 -6.23 3.35
N SER A 182 -2.62 -5.73 4.52
CA SER A 182 -3.26 -6.06 5.79
C SER A 182 -4.50 -5.22 6.08
N ALA A 183 -4.79 -4.21 5.26
CA ALA A 183 -5.90 -3.31 5.46
C ALA A 183 -7.25 -4.03 5.37
N LYS A 184 -8.14 -3.75 6.32
CA LYS A 184 -9.50 -4.30 6.34
C LYS A 184 -10.54 -3.22 6.53
N VAL A 185 -11.64 -3.40 5.83
CA VAL A 185 -12.90 -2.70 6.09
C VAL A 185 -13.69 -3.53 7.08
N LEU A 186 -13.86 -3.00 8.28
CA LEU A 186 -14.59 -3.70 9.33
C LEU A 186 -16.10 -3.51 9.07
N LYS A 187 -16.86 -4.60 9.18
CA LYS A 187 -18.31 -4.52 9.10
C LYS A 187 -18.83 -3.82 10.35
N ASN A 188 -19.65 -2.79 10.18
CA ASN A 188 -20.41 -2.24 11.30
C ASN A 188 -21.17 -3.40 11.97
N GLN A 189 -20.76 -3.76 13.18
CA GLN A 189 -21.59 -4.59 14.03
C GLN A 189 -22.74 -3.68 14.47
N THR A 190 -23.81 -3.65 13.68
CA THR A 190 -25.09 -3.07 14.11
C THR A 190 -25.53 -3.85 15.33
N GLN A 191 -25.40 -3.24 16.50
CA GLN A 191 -26.05 -3.71 17.73
C GLN A 191 -27.54 -3.53 17.61
#